data_842a3f938d8ecb7ef21ad4494d4e4d45
#
_entry.id   842a3f938d8ecb7ef21ad4494d4e4d45
#
_cell.length_a   1.000
_cell.length_b   1.000
_cell.length_c   1.000
_cell.angle_alpha   90.00
_cell.angle_beta   90.00
_cell.angle_gamma   90.00
#
_symmetry.space_group_name_H-M   'P 1'
#
loop_
_entity.id
_entity.type
_entity.pdbx_description
1 polymer ?
#
loop_
_entity_poly.entity_id
_entity_poly.type
_entity_poly.pdbx_seq_one_letter_code
_entity_poly.pdbx_strand_id
1 'polypeptide(L)'
;MSRKTIPRETEKPKKLTRAQKKEIDAVIRKYKGDGKPRTAQATIQYEAIYPDGVCRIDRRTFSKCIAFEDISYQLAQPETRTAIFEHLCDLYNYVDASIHVQLSFLNRKVDPVQYAKSFEIAPQGDDFDDIRAEYTAILQKQLASGNNGIVKTKYLTFTIEADSLKTARARLSRIGLDLLGYFKTMGCVAHVMDGQERLEVLHGIFHPDGEPFRFDWDWLAPSGLSTKDFVAPSSLCFGTAKTFGLGGKYGAVSFLQILAPELSDEMLADFLKTESGILVNLHVQAIDQTEAIKTIKRKITDLDAMKIQEQKKAVRSGYDMDILPSDLATYGEDAKKLLN
;
A
#
# COMPACT_ATOMS: atom_id res chain seq x y z
N MET A 1 30.75 -9.70 61.06
CA MET A 1 30.75 -10.06 59.65
C MET A 1 30.30 -8.85 58.82
N SER A 2 31.27 -8.19 58.20
CA SER A 2 31.06 -6.91 57.51
C SER A 2 30.60 -7.18 56.05
N ARG A 3 29.43 -6.63 55.68
CA ARG A 3 28.96 -6.65 54.28
C ARG A 3 29.71 -5.62 53.45
N LYS A 4 30.56 -6.06 52.54
CA LYS A 4 31.18 -5.21 51.54
C LYS A 4 30.12 -4.75 50.53
N THR A 5 29.86 -3.44 50.50
CA THR A 5 29.04 -2.75 49.51
C THR A 5 29.87 -2.61 48.25
N ILE A 6 29.42 -3.15 47.12
CA ILE A 6 30.00 -3.00 45.77
C ILE A 6 29.56 -1.62 45.23
N PRO A 7 30.46 -0.73 44.82
CA PRO A 7 30.06 0.52 44.18
C PRO A 7 29.49 0.25 42.80
N ARG A 8 28.30 0.74 42.51
CA ARG A 8 27.76 0.83 41.16
C ARG A 8 28.33 2.07 40.49
N GLU A 9 29.41 1.93 39.77
CA GLU A 9 29.83 2.94 38.80
C GLU A 9 28.92 2.82 37.55
N THR A 10 28.02 3.78 37.40
CA THR A 10 27.30 4.02 36.14
C THR A 10 28.19 4.81 35.20
N GLU A 11 29.15 4.14 34.57
CA GLU A 11 29.89 4.75 33.43
C GLU A 11 28.89 4.96 32.28
N LYS A 12 28.73 6.23 31.89
CA LYS A 12 28.02 6.58 30.65
C LYS A 12 28.72 5.89 29.48
N PRO A 13 27.97 5.20 28.57
CA PRO A 13 28.58 4.49 27.47
C PRO A 13 29.46 5.46 26.66
N LYS A 14 30.75 5.17 26.55
CA LYS A 14 31.69 5.94 25.75
C LYS A 14 31.25 5.96 24.30
N LYS A 15 31.05 7.14 23.73
CA LYS A 15 30.72 7.29 22.31
C LYS A 15 31.83 6.67 21.46
N LEU A 16 31.47 5.70 20.62
CA LEU A 16 32.37 5.03 19.69
C LEU A 16 33.01 6.05 18.74
N THR A 17 34.33 5.95 18.56
CA THR A 17 35.05 6.76 17.58
C THR A 17 34.67 6.34 16.14
N ARG A 18 34.94 7.22 15.16
CA ARG A 18 34.65 6.93 13.75
C ARG A 18 35.40 5.70 13.23
N ALA A 19 36.62 5.46 13.73
CA ALA A 19 37.42 4.28 13.41
C ALA A 19 36.79 2.99 13.98
N GLN A 20 36.39 3.00 15.25
CA GLN A 20 35.70 1.87 15.88
C GLN A 20 34.38 1.52 15.21
N LYS A 21 33.59 2.53 14.81
CA LYS A 21 32.36 2.29 14.05
C LYS A 21 32.66 1.60 12.72
N LYS A 22 33.68 2.06 11.98
CA LYS A 22 34.07 1.48 10.69
C LYS A 22 34.56 0.03 10.84
N GLU A 23 35.26 -0.26 11.93
CA GLU A 23 35.73 -1.62 12.25
C GLU A 23 34.57 -2.55 12.63
N ILE A 24 33.63 -2.08 13.46
CA ILE A 24 32.38 -2.80 13.79
C ILE A 24 31.56 -3.06 12.54
N ASP A 25 31.39 -2.07 11.67
CA ASP A 25 30.69 -2.23 10.39
C ASP A 25 31.38 -3.23 9.47
N ALA A 26 32.70 -3.24 9.44
CA ALA A 26 33.46 -4.26 8.66
C ALA A 26 33.28 -5.68 9.22
N VAL A 27 33.27 -5.82 10.54
CA VAL A 27 32.98 -7.12 11.20
C VAL A 27 31.56 -7.56 10.94
N ILE A 28 30.58 -6.65 11.06
CA ILE A 28 29.17 -6.95 10.77
C ILE A 28 29.00 -7.39 9.31
N ARG A 29 29.63 -6.71 8.36
CA ARG A 29 29.60 -7.10 6.92
C ARG A 29 30.23 -8.47 6.68
N LYS A 30 31.29 -8.81 7.38
CA LYS A 30 31.97 -10.09 7.25
C LYS A 30 31.11 -11.26 7.76
N TYR A 31 30.37 -11.07 8.86
CA TYR A 31 29.56 -12.14 9.48
C TYR A 31 28.10 -12.18 9.02
N LYS A 32 27.50 -11.03 8.68
CA LYS A 32 26.12 -10.94 8.18
C LYS A 32 26.02 -10.83 6.66
N GLY A 33 27.13 -10.77 5.95
CA GLY A 33 27.19 -10.42 4.53
C GLY A 33 26.96 -8.92 4.29
N ASP A 34 26.78 -8.57 3.02
CA ASP A 34 26.54 -7.17 2.59
C ASP A 34 25.09 -6.71 2.83
N GLY A 35 24.26 -7.51 3.47
CA GLY A 35 22.85 -7.24 3.72
C GLY A 35 21.96 -7.32 2.48
N LYS A 36 22.54 -7.67 1.32
CA LYS A 36 21.75 -7.82 0.08
C LYS A 36 21.07 -9.17 0.05
N PRO A 37 19.80 -9.23 -0.29
CA PRO A 37 19.09 -10.49 -0.45
C PRO A 37 19.72 -11.30 -1.59
N ARG A 38 19.98 -12.58 -1.34
CA ARG A 38 20.58 -13.49 -2.33
C ARG A 38 19.56 -14.45 -2.95
N THR A 39 18.38 -14.51 -2.39
CA THR A 39 17.28 -15.35 -2.90
C THR A 39 16.05 -14.51 -3.11
N ALA A 40 15.13 -14.95 -3.97
CA ALA A 40 13.86 -14.28 -4.20
C ALA A 40 13.05 -14.14 -2.90
N GLN A 41 13.02 -15.19 -2.05
CA GLN A 41 12.34 -15.15 -0.75
C GLN A 41 12.91 -14.06 0.17
N ALA A 42 14.23 -13.87 0.16
CA ALA A 42 14.87 -12.85 1.00
C ALA A 42 14.59 -11.42 0.55
N THR A 43 14.13 -11.20 -0.69
CA THR A 43 13.71 -9.90 -1.18
C THR A 43 12.29 -9.52 -0.71
N ILE A 44 11.47 -10.51 -0.38
CA ILE A 44 10.09 -10.30 0.09
C ILE A 44 10.12 -9.82 1.55
N GLN A 45 9.61 -8.61 1.79
CA GLN A 45 9.80 -7.87 3.04
C GLN A 45 8.72 -8.14 4.11
N TYR A 46 8.16 -9.33 4.21
CA TYR A 46 7.37 -9.70 5.38
C TYR A 46 7.97 -10.91 6.08
N GLU A 47 7.73 -11.09 7.37
CA GLU A 47 8.24 -12.26 8.10
C GLU A 47 7.29 -13.44 8.02
N ALA A 48 5.99 -13.24 8.22
CA ALA A 48 4.99 -14.31 8.20
C ALA A 48 3.59 -13.76 7.89
N ILE A 49 2.77 -14.57 7.21
CA ILE A 49 1.32 -14.38 7.09
C ILE A 49 0.64 -15.51 7.87
N TYR A 50 -0.39 -15.17 8.63
CA TYR A 50 -1.14 -16.09 9.47
C TYR A 50 -2.51 -16.41 8.85
N PRO A 51 -3.15 -17.56 9.22
CA PRO A 51 -4.45 -17.95 8.65
C PRO A 51 -5.54 -16.89 8.81
N ASP A 52 -5.52 -16.11 9.89
CA ASP A 52 -6.45 -15.03 10.17
C ASP A 52 -6.22 -13.74 9.36
N GLY A 53 -5.36 -13.79 8.35
CA GLY A 53 -5.04 -12.67 7.48
C GLY A 53 -4.07 -11.64 8.09
N VAL A 54 -3.59 -11.84 9.32
CA VAL A 54 -2.54 -10.97 9.88
C VAL A 54 -1.22 -11.26 9.18
N CYS A 55 -0.57 -10.21 8.70
CA CYS A 55 0.79 -10.26 8.19
C CYS A 55 1.73 -9.58 9.19
N ARG A 56 2.76 -10.28 9.61
CA ARG A 56 3.87 -9.71 10.35
C ARG A 56 4.93 -9.26 9.36
N ILE A 57 5.12 -7.95 9.25
CA ILE A 57 6.10 -7.34 8.34
C ILE A 57 7.48 -7.39 8.97
N ASP A 58 7.58 -6.97 10.21
CA ASP A 58 8.78 -7.06 11.03
C ASP A 58 8.43 -7.35 12.50
N ARG A 59 9.39 -7.19 13.41
CA ARG A 59 9.23 -7.51 14.83
C ARG A 59 8.06 -6.81 15.50
N ARG A 60 7.70 -5.59 15.07
CA ARG A 60 6.68 -4.74 15.72
C ARG A 60 5.57 -4.28 14.79
N THR A 61 5.71 -4.51 13.49
CA THR A 61 4.80 -4.00 12.47
C THR A 61 3.91 -5.13 11.94
N PHE A 62 2.60 -4.92 12.01
CA PHE A 62 1.59 -5.89 11.60
C PHE A 62 0.54 -5.23 10.73
N SER A 63 0.03 -5.97 9.76
CA SER A 63 -1.01 -5.48 8.85
C SER A 63 -2.13 -6.49 8.63
N LYS A 64 -3.32 -5.98 8.27
CA LYS A 64 -4.42 -6.71 7.64
C LYS A 64 -4.82 -6.04 6.34
N CYS A 65 -5.59 -6.74 5.55
CA CYS A 65 -6.04 -6.29 4.23
C CYS A 65 -7.55 -6.47 4.09
N ILE A 66 -8.20 -5.50 3.47
CA ILE A 66 -9.60 -5.55 3.07
C ILE A 66 -9.63 -5.55 1.54
N ALA A 67 -10.35 -6.50 0.94
CA ALA A 67 -10.72 -6.44 -0.46
C ALA A 67 -12.07 -5.71 -0.57
N PHE A 68 -12.21 -4.83 -1.57
CA PHE A 68 -13.44 -4.06 -1.77
C PHE A 68 -13.78 -3.91 -3.25
N GLU A 69 -15.07 -3.72 -3.53
CA GLU A 69 -15.63 -3.60 -4.87
C GLU A 69 -15.86 -2.13 -5.26
N ASP A 70 -16.32 -1.92 -6.48
CA ASP A 70 -16.74 -0.61 -6.95
C ASP A 70 -18.13 -0.24 -6.45
N ILE A 71 -18.39 1.07 -6.39
CA ILE A 71 -19.71 1.65 -6.20
C ILE A 71 -20.10 2.43 -7.44
N SER A 72 -21.40 2.49 -7.73
CA SER A 72 -21.94 3.24 -8.88
C SER A 72 -21.94 4.76 -8.65
N TYR A 73 -20.78 5.35 -8.38
CA TYR A 73 -20.66 6.77 -8.11
C TYR A 73 -21.08 7.64 -9.29
N GLN A 74 -20.68 7.28 -10.51
CA GLN A 74 -20.96 8.09 -11.72
C GLN A 74 -22.46 8.13 -12.08
N LEU A 75 -23.20 7.06 -11.79
CA LEU A 75 -24.63 6.94 -12.06
C LEU A 75 -25.50 7.44 -10.90
N ALA A 76 -24.90 7.76 -9.77
CA ALA A 76 -25.60 8.22 -8.59
C ALA A 76 -26.12 9.66 -8.76
N GLN A 77 -27.25 9.97 -8.12
CA GLN A 77 -27.78 11.32 -8.03
C GLN A 77 -26.82 12.24 -7.26
N PRO A 78 -26.87 13.57 -7.48
CA PRO A 78 -25.95 14.53 -6.83
C PRO A 78 -25.92 14.40 -5.31
N GLU A 79 -27.06 14.23 -4.65
CA GLU A 79 -27.18 14.09 -3.20
C GLU A 79 -26.49 12.81 -2.71
N THR A 80 -26.65 11.72 -3.46
CA THR A 80 -26.00 10.43 -3.17
C THR A 80 -24.48 10.52 -3.35
N ARG A 81 -24.00 11.26 -4.38
CA ARG A 81 -22.56 11.48 -4.57
C ARG A 81 -21.96 12.26 -3.40
N THR A 82 -22.66 13.30 -2.94
CA THR A 82 -22.23 14.08 -1.78
C THR A 82 -22.14 13.20 -0.54
N ALA A 83 -23.16 12.37 -0.27
CA ALA A 83 -23.16 11.46 0.86
C ALA A 83 -22.03 10.42 0.79
N ILE A 84 -21.77 9.84 -0.40
CA ILE A 84 -20.64 8.92 -0.60
C ILE A 84 -19.32 9.61 -0.31
N PHE A 85 -19.15 10.86 -0.76
CA PHE A 85 -17.95 11.64 -0.51
C PHE A 85 -17.75 11.97 0.97
N GLU A 86 -18.82 12.37 1.67
CA GLU A 86 -18.80 12.61 3.12
C GLU A 86 -18.38 11.36 3.88
N HIS A 87 -18.94 10.19 3.54
CA HIS A 87 -18.56 8.92 4.16
C HIS A 87 -17.12 8.49 3.84
N LEU A 88 -16.60 8.84 2.65
CA LEU A 88 -15.19 8.66 2.33
C LEU A 88 -14.29 9.56 3.19
N CYS A 89 -14.70 10.79 3.43
CA CYS A 89 -14.01 11.69 4.36
C CYS A 89 -14.01 11.12 5.79
N ASP A 90 -15.13 10.57 6.25
CA ASP A 90 -15.22 9.91 7.56
C ASP A 90 -14.26 8.73 7.69
N LEU A 91 -14.11 7.93 6.63
CA LEU A 91 -13.14 6.83 6.59
C LEU A 91 -11.70 7.35 6.74
N TYR A 92 -11.34 8.41 6.02
CA TYR A 92 -10.00 9.02 6.14
C TYR A 92 -9.79 9.68 7.51
N ASN A 93 -10.81 10.32 8.07
CA ASN A 93 -10.75 10.94 9.40
C ASN A 93 -10.63 9.91 10.53
N TYR A 94 -11.09 8.67 10.32
CA TYR A 94 -10.89 7.57 11.26
C TYR A 94 -9.41 7.16 11.38
N VAL A 95 -8.62 7.35 10.32
CA VAL A 95 -7.21 6.96 10.27
C VAL A 95 -6.38 7.96 11.05
N ASP A 96 -5.90 7.58 12.21
CA ASP A 96 -4.98 8.37 13.03
C ASP A 96 -3.49 8.10 12.70
N ALA A 97 -2.60 8.85 13.34
CA ALA A 97 -1.15 8.72 13.14
C ALA A 97 -0.57 7.33 13.51
N SER A 98 -1.33 6.48 14.22
CA SER A 98 -0.92 5.12 14.60
C SER A 98 -1.30 4.06 13.56
N ILE A 99 -2.06 4.45 12.53
CA ILE A 99 -2.56 3.57 11.48
C ILE A 99 -2.01 4.05 10.13
N HIS A 100 -1.24 3.21 9.46
CA HIS A 100 -0.79 3.47 8.09
C HIS A 100 -1.71 2.74 7.13
N VAL A 101 -2.22 3.45 6.13
CA VAL A 101 -3.14 2.90 5.13
C VAL A 101 -2.48 2.90 3.76
N GLN A 102 -2.65 1.82 3.02
CA GLN A 102 -2.27 1.68 1.63
C GLN A 102 -3.48 1.23 0.82
N LEU A 103 -3.87 2.05 -0.15
CA LEU A 103 -4.81 1.65 -1.19
C LEU A 103 -4.04 1.06 -2.36
N SER A 104 -4.44 -0.12 -2.80
CA SER A 104 -3.81 -0.84 -3.90
C SER A 104 -4.85 -1.14 -4.97
N PHE A 105 -4.56 -0.75 -6.20
CA PHE A 105 -5.36 -1.02 -7.39
C PHE A 105 -4.55 -1.92 -8.30
N LEU A 106 -5.02 -3.14 -8.48
CA LEU A 106 -4.32 -4.18 -9.24
C LEU A 106 -5.11 -4.55 -10.48
N ASN A 107 -4.53 -4.28 -11.66
CA ASN A 107 -5.00 -4.79 -12.94
C ASN A 107 -4.14 -5.99 -13.33
N ARG A 108 -4.73 -7.17 -13.42
CA ARG A 108 -4.06 -8.42 -13.83
C ARG A 108 -4.62 -8.92 -15.15
N LYS A 109 -3.73 -9.33 -16.04
CA LYS A 109 -4.14 -10.17 -17.17
C LYS A 109 -4.44 -11.58 -16.65
N VAL A 110 -5.62 -12.08 -16.97
CA VAL A 110 -6.06 -13.44 -16.64
C VAL A 110 -6.24 -14.19 -17.95
N ASP A 111 -5.97 -15.48 -17.95
CA ASP A 111 -6.36 -16.34 -19.08
C ASP A 111 -7.88 -16.28 -19.22
N PRO A 112 -8.41 -15.79 -20.36
CA PRO A 112 -9.86 -15.69 -20.56
C PRO A 112 -10.60 -17.03 -20.40
N VAL A 113 -9.91 -18.15 -20.72
CA VAL A 113 -10.49 -19.50 -20.61
C VAL A 113 -10.61 -19.93 -19.16
N GLN A 114 -9.60 -19.65 -18.33
CA GLN A 114 -9.66 -19.97 -16.90
C GLN A 114 -10.61 -19.01 -16.17
N TYR A 115 -10.65 -17.76 -16.56
CA TYR A 115 -11.56 -16.78 -16.00
C TYR A 115 -13.03 -17.11 -16.33
N ALA A 116 -13.31 -17.54 -17.57
CA ALA A 116 -14.65 -18.00 -17.98
C ALA A 116 -15.11 -19.23 -17.17
N LYS A 117 -14.21 -20.13 -16.81
CA LYS A 117 -14.52 -21.29 -15.96
C LYS A 117 -14.91 -20.91 -14.53
N SER A 118 -14.42 -19.80 -13.99
CA SER A 118 -14.79 -19.36 -12.64
C SER A 118 -16.24 -18.87 -12.52
N PHE A 119 -16.88 -18.59 -13.65
CA PHE A 119 -18.30 -18.21 -13.73
C PHE A 119 -19.21 -19.35 -14.27
N GLU A 120 -18.66 -20.53 -14.44
CA GLU A 120 -19.42 -21.71 -14.85
C GLU A 120 -20.32 -22.15 -13.70
N ILE A 121 -21.63 -22.11 -13.94
CA ILE A 121 -22.61 -22.61 -12.98
C ILE A 121 -22.70 -24.10 -13.20
N ALA A 122 -22.26 -24.89 -12.23
CA ALA A 122 -22.28 -26.34 -12.30
C ALA A 122 -23.73 -26.86 -12.40
N PRO A 123 -23.99 -27.85 -13.27
CA PRO A 123 -25.28 -28.48 -13.34
C PRO A 123 -25.64 -29.16 -12.00
N GLN A 124 -26.90 -29.03 -11.58
CA GLN A 124 -27.40 -29.60 -10.32
C GLN A 124 -28.24 -30.85 -10.53
N GLY A 125 -28.52 -31.24 -11.80
CA GLY A 125 -29.33 -32.39 -12.16
C GLY A 125 -30.83 -32.15 -12.02
N ASP A 126 -31.26 -30.89 -12.09
CA ASP A 126 -32.66 -30.48 -12.06
C ASP A 126 -33.13 -29.92 -13.41
N ASP A 127 -34.41 -29.59 -13.52
CA ASP A 127 -35.07 -29.08 -14.76
C ASP A 127 -34.55 -27.67 -15.18
N PHE A 128 -33.61 -27.05 -14.42
CA PHE A 128 -33.08 -25.74 -14.70
C PHE A 128 -31.61 -25.77 -15.24
N ASP A 129 -31.05 -26.92 -15.51
CA ASP A 129 -29.70 -27.04 -15.99
C ASP A 129 -29.50 -26.41 -17.37
N ASP A 130 -30.49 -26.44 -18.24
CA ASP A 130 -30.49 -25.75 -19.53
C ASP A 130 -30.38 -24.22 -19.35
N ILE A 131 -31.09 -23.65 -18.39
CA ILE A 131 -31.04 -22.22 -18.07
C ILE A 131 -29.69 -21.84 -17.50
N ARG A 132 -29.07 -22.68 -16.64
CA ARG A 132 -27.74 -22.45 -16.11
C ARG A 132 -26.69 -22.47 -17.22
N ALA A 133 -26.79 -23.39 -18.16
CA ALA A 133 -25.90 -23.48 -19.30
C ALA A 133 -26.04 -22.26 -20.23
N GLU A 134 -27.27 -21.83 -20.54
CA GLU A 134 -27.53 -20.62 -21.33
C GLU A 134 -26.98 -19.35 -20.65
N TYR A 135 -27.24 -19.21 -19.34
CA TYR A 135 -26.77 -18.08 -18.58
C TYR A 135 -25.22 -18.04 -18.51
N THR A 136 -24.57 -19.19 -18.30
CA THR A 136 -23.11 -19.33 -18.36
C THR A 136 -22.57 -18.92 -19.73
N ALA A 137 -23.21 -19.35 -20.82
CA ALA A 137 -22.81 -18.98 -22.18
C ALA A 137 -22.95 -17.46 -22.45
N ILE A 138 -24.03 -16.84 -21.95
CA ILE A 138 -24.22 -15.38 -22.04
C ILE A 138 -23.10 -14.63 -21.27
N LEU A 139 -22.78 -15.04 -20.04
CA LEU A 139 -21.70 -14.45 -19.25
C LEU A 139 -20.35 -14.60 -19.93
N GLN A 140 -20.04 -15.78 -20.46
CA GLN A 140 -18.81 -16.03 -21.21
C GLN A 140 -18.70 -15.15 -22.46
N LYS A 141 -19.81 -14.97 -23.19
CA LYS A 141 -19.87 -14.11 -24.37
C LYS A 141 -19.67 -12.62 -24.01
N GLN A 142 -20.28 -12.16 -22.91
CA GLN A 142 -20.08 -10.80 -22.42
C GLN A 142 -18.63 -10.56 -21.97
N LEU A 143 -18.02 -11.52 -21.29
CA LEU A 143 -16.61 -11.47 -20.90
C LEU A 143 -15.69 -11.42 -22.13
N ALA A 144 -15.96 -12.22 -23.15
CA ALA A 144 -15.18 -12.25 -24.38
C ALA A 144 -15.31 -10.96 -25.21
N SER A 145 -16.45 -10.29 -25.13
CA SER A 145 -16.71 -9.07 -25.93
C SER A 145 -16.32 -7.77 -25.27
N GLY A 146 -16.22 -7.74 -23.93
CA GLY A 146 -16.04 -6.49 -23.17
C GLY A 146 -14.78 -6.42 -22.31
N ASN A 147 -14.07 -7.52 -22.15
CA ASN A 147 -12.94 -7.56 -21.20
C ASN A 147 -11.70 -8.13 -21.91
N ASN A 148 -10.71 -7.27 -22.15
CA ASN A 148 -9.40 -7.67 -22.74
C ASN A 148 -8.60 -8.65 -21.86
N GLY A 149 -9.32 -9.49 -21.06
CA GLY A 149 -8.70 -10.42 -20.11
C GLY A 149 -8.05 -9.74 -18.91
N ILE A 150 -8.52 -8.55 -18.54
CA ILE A 150 -8.00 -7.80 -17.38
C ILE A 150 -9.02 -7.86 -16.25
N VAL A 151 -8.61 -8.41 -15.12
CA VAL A 151 -9.35 -8.34 -13.85
C VAL A 151 -8.78 -7.22 -13.01
N LYS A 152 -9.67 -6.35 -12.53
CA LYS A 152 -9.35 -5.21 -11.68
C LYS A 152 -9.78 -5.52 -10.25
N THR A 153 -8.83 -5.51 -9.33
CA THR A 153 -9.08 -5.75 -7.91
C THR A 153 -8.54 -4.60 -7.07
N LYS A 154 -9.19 -4.36 -5.94
CA LYS A 154 -8.87 -3.23 -5.06
C LYS A 154 -8.70 -3.71 -3.64
N TYR A 155 -7.70 -3.17 -2.97
CA TYR A 155 -7.35 -3.56 -1.62
C TYR A 155 -7.05 -2.34 -0.76
N LEU A 156 -7.47 -2.38 0.48
CA LEU A 156 -7.06 -1.46 1.52
C LEU A 156 -6.25 -2.25 2.55
N THR A 157 -4.95 -2.01 2.61
CA THR A 157 -4.08 -2.57 3.63
C THR A 157 -3.88 -1.55 4.73
N PHE A 158 -4.14 -1.95 5.97
CA PHE A 158 -3.90 -1.12 7.15
C PHE A 158 -2.88 -1.78 8.06
N THR A 159 -1.96 -0.97 8.55
CA THR A 159 -0.75 -1.38 9.26
C THR A 159 -0.64 -0.63 10.57
N ILE A 160 -0.26 -1.34 11.63
CA ILE A 160 -0.06 -0.79 12.97
C ILE A 160 1.25 -1.30 13.57
N GLU A 161 1.76 -0.57 14.56
CA GLU A 161 2.79 -1.07 15.45
C GLU A 161 2.18 -1.69 16.71
N ALA A 162 2.73 -2.83 17.14
CA ALA A 162 2.34 -3.51 18.38
C ALA A 162 3.52 -4.30 18.98
N ASP A 163 3.53 -4.45 20.30
CA ASP A 163 4.60 -5.17 21.00
C ASP A 163 4.48 -6.69 20.90
N SER A 164 3.30 -7.21 20.56
CA SER A 164 3.04 -8.64 20.41
C SER A 164 2.00 -8.94 19.34
N LEU A 165 2.09 -10.15 18.78
CA LEU A 165 1.08 -10.66 17.83
C LEU A 165 -0.32 -10.69 18.44
N LYS A 166 -0.46 -11.03 19.74
CA LYS A 166 -1.75 -11.06 20.43
C LYS A 166 -2.40 -9.68 20.46
N THR A 167 -1.63 -8.65 20.83
CA THR A 167 -2.10 -7.26 20.84
C THR A 167 -2.41 -6.76 19.42
N ALA A 168 -1.56 -7.11 18.46
CA ALA A 168 -1.77 -6.77 17.05
C ALA A 168 -3.09 -7.34 16.53
N ARG A 169 -3.36 -8.62 16.78
CA ARG A 169 -4.60 -9.29 16.35
C ARG A 169 -5.85 -8.59 16.89
N ALA A 170 -5.86 -8.26 18.18
CA ALA A 170 -7.00 -7.59 18.78
C ALA A 170 -7.25 -6.20 18.16
N ARG A 171 -6.19 -5.38 18.02
CA ARG A 171 -6.30 -4.05 17.42
C ARG A 171 -6.68 -4.11 15.94
N LEU A 172 -6.01 -4.94 15.14
CA LEU A 172 -6.29 -5.08 13.70
C LEU A 172 -7.70 -5.61 13.46
N SER A 173 -8.21 -6.52 14.28
CA SER A 173 -9.58 -7.02 14.15
C SER A 173 -10.60 -5.91 14.41
N ARG A 174 -10.39 -5.08 15.42
CA ARG A 174 -11.24 -3.94 15.72
C ARG A 174 -11.23 -2.93 14.58
N ILE A 175 -10.04 -2.48 14.15
CA ILE A 175 -9.87 -1.54 13.02
C ILE A 175 -10.54 -2.10 11.76
N GLY A 176 -10.36 -3.40 11.48
CA GLY A 176 -10.98 -4.04 10.32
C GLY A 176 -12.51 -3.99 10.35
N LEU A 177 -13.13 -4.21 11.51
CA LEU A 177 -14.59 -4.09 11.69
C LEU A 177 -15.07 -2.65 11.50
N ASP A 178 -14.35 -1.68 12.08
CA ASP A 178 -14.68 -0.26 11.95
C ASP A 178 -14.60 0.18 10.48
N LEU A 179 -13.51 -0.20 9.77
CA LEU A 179 -13.34 0.10 8.34
C LEU A 179 -14.42 -0.57 7.48
N LEU A 180 -14.82 -1.83 7.76
CA LEU A 180 -15.94 -2.47 7.07
C LEU A 180 -17.26 -1.72 7.29
N GLY A 181 -17.45 -1.13 8.48
CA GLY A 181 -18.58 -0.25 8.76
C GLY A 181 -18.64 0.94 7.81
N TYR A 182 -17.51 1.63 7.60
CA TYR A 182 -17.42 2.75 6.65
C TYR A 182 -17.69 2.31 5.20
N PHE A 183 -17.10 1.20 4.75
CA PHE A 183 -17.40 0.66 3.42
C PHE A 183 -18.89 0.35 3.24
N LYS A 184 -19.50 -0.27 4.23
CA LYS A 184 -20.93 -0.57 4.21
C LYS A 184 -21.79 0.70 4.12
N THR A 185 -21.42 1.75 4.85
CA THR A 185 -22.15 3.04 4.82
C THR A 185 -22.05 3.71 3.45
N MET A 186 -20.92 3.58 2.77
CA MET A 186 -20.74 4.03 1.38
C MET A 186 -21.50 3.16 0.35
N GLY A 187 -22.09 2.03 0.76
CA GLY A 187 -22.70 1.07 -0.16
C GLY A 187 -21.69 0.19 -0.90
N CYS A 188 -20.44 0.12 -0.42
CA CYS A 188 -19.38 -0.66 -1.01
C CYS A 188 -19.33 -2.06 -0.38
N VAL A 189 -19.32 -3.10 -1.21
CA VAL A 189 -19.10 -4.48 -0.76
C VAL A 189 -17.61 -4.64 -0.42
N ALA A 190 -17.32 -5.10 0.79
CA ALA A 190 -15.96 -5.28 1.26
C ALA A 190 -15.87 -6.42 2.27
N HIS A 191 -14.73 -7.10 2.33
CA HIS A 191 -14.45 -8.11 3.34
C HIS A 191 -12.98 -8.07 3.78
N VAL A 192 -12.73 -8.48 5.02
CA VAL A 192 -11.37 -8.66 5.51
C VAL A 192 -10.81 -9.95 4.95
N MET A 193 -9.71 -9.85 4.23
CA MET A 193 -9.04 -11.00 3.63
C MET A 193 -8.42 -11.90 4.71
N ASP A 194 -8.57 -13.20 4.51
CA ASP A 194 -7.84 -14.19 5.27
C ASP A 194 -6.39 -14.37 4.76
N GLY A 195 -5.64 -15.27 5.38
CA GLY A 195 -4.24 -15.49 5.03
C GLY A 195 -4.04 -16.14 3.68
N GLN A 196 -4.95 -17.02 3.26
CA GLN A 196 -4.88 -17.69 1.97
C GLN A 196 -5.18 -16.73 0.83
N GLU A 197 -6.22 -15.92 0.95
CA GLU A 197 -6.56 -14.86 -0.01
C GLU A 197 -5.39 -13.88 -0.20
N ARG A 198 -4.75 -13.46 0.91
CA ARG A 198 -3.57 -12.58 0.83
C ARG A 198 -2.39 -13.22 0.13
N LEU A 199 -2.12 -14.49 0.39
CA LEU A 199 -1.04 -15.24 -0.27
C LEU A 199 -1.33 -15.41 -1.75
N GLU A 200 -2.58 -15.68 -2.13
CA GLU A 200 -2.99 -15.81 -3.53
C GLU A 200 -2.79 -14.50 -4.30
N VAL A 201 -3.16 -13.36 -3.72
CA VAL A 201 -2.94 -12.04 -4.34
C VAL A 201 -1.45 -11.77 -4.52
N LEU A 202 -0.63 -12.01 -3.48
CA LEU A 202 0.81 -11.83 -3.57
C LEU A 202 1.45 -12.77 -4.59
N HIS A 203 1.05 -14.04 -4.61
CA HIS A 203 1.49 -15.00 -5.62
C HIS A 203 1.16 -14.49 -7.02
N GLY A 204 -0.06 -14.04 -7.26
CA GLY A 204 -0.47 -13.51 -8.57
C GLY A 204 0.30 -12.25 -9.01
N ILE A 205 0.79 -11.44 -8.08
CA ILE A 205 1.67 -10.30 -8.37
C ILE A 205 3.07 -10.79 -8.76
N PHE A 206 3.60 -11.79 -8.05
CA PHE A 206 4.95 -12.31 -8.30
C PHE A 206 5.01 -13.33 -9.44
N HIS A 207 3.87 -13.87 -9.87
CA HIS A 207 3.76 -14.83 -10.99
C HIS A 207 2.84 -14.28 -12.09
N PRO A 208 3.31 -13.22 -12.81
CA PRO A 208 2.51 -12.58 -13.86
C PRO A 208 2.27 -13.49 -15.09
N ASP A 209 2.91 -14.65 -15.12
CA ASP A 209 2.76 -15.68 -16.17
C ASP A 209 1.47 -16.50 -15.98
N GLY A 210 0.76 -16.32 -14.84
CA GLY A 210 -0.47 -17.05 -14.55
C GLY A 210 -0.23 -18.44 -13.94
N GLU A 211 0.92 -18.66 -13.32
CA GLU A 211 1.18 -19.91 -12.58
C GLU A 211 0.11 -20.11 -11.50
N PRO A 212 -0.54 -21.29 -11.42
CA PRO A 212 -1.61 -21.52 -10.46
C PRO A 212 -1.06 -21.54 -9.03
N PHE A 213 -1.73 -20.83 -8.14
CA PHE A 213 -1.43 -20.84 -6.71
C PHE A 213 -1.82 -22.18 -6.10
N ARG A 214 -0.88 -22.86 -5.44
CA ARG A 214 -1.09 -24.12 -4.72
C ARG A 214 -0.52 -23.99 -3.34
N PHE A 215 -1.36 -23.93 -2.33
CA PHE A 215 -0.96 -23.75 -0.95
C PHE A 215 -1.97 -24.40 -0.01
N ASP A 216 -1.44 -25.01 1.06
CA ASP A 216 -2.21 -25.50 2.18
C ASP A 216 -1.44 -25.21 3.47
N TRP A 217 -2.13 -24.75 4.49
CA TRP A 217 -1.53 -24.47 5.79
C TRP A 217 -0.86 -25.69 6.43
N ASP A 218 -1.41 -26.88 6.21
CA ASP A 218 -0.89 -28.12 6.75
C ASP A 218 0.48 -28.51 6.15
N TRP A 219 0.86 -27.92 5.04
CA TRP A 219 2.18 -28.17 4.43
C TRP A 219 3.32 -27.47 5.14
N LEU A 220 3.08 -26.37 5.85
CA LEU A 220 4.15 -25.56 6.45
C LEU A 220 4.93 -26.30 7.52
N ALA A 221 4.23 -26.90 8.50
CA ALA A 221 4.89 -27.56 9.63
C ALA A 221 5.74 -28.77 9.24
N PRO A 222 5.26 -29.70 8.39
CA PRO A 222 6.05 -30.87 7.98
C PRO A 222 7.21 -30.53 7.02
N SER A 223 7.03 -29.52 6.14
CA SER A 223 8.02 -29.19 5.12
C SER A 223 9.14 -28.29 5.63
N GLY A 224 8.92 -27.58 6.74
CA GLY A 224 9.82 -26.52 7.21
C GLY A 224 9.87 -25.28 6.31
N LEU A 225 8.96 -25.21 5.32
CA LEU A 225 8.80 -24.05 4.44
C LEU A 225 8.08 -22.91 5.15
N SER A 226 8.25 -21.70 4.65
CA SER A 226 7.53 -20.50 5.07
C SER A 226 6.51 -20.11 4.02
N THR A 227 5.56 -19.23 4.37
CA THR A 227 4.61 -18.69 3.39
C THR A 227 5.29 -17.96 2.23
N LYS A 228 6.52 -17.47 2.42
CA LYS A 228 7.31 -16.84 1.36
C LYS A 228 7.69 -17.79 0.23
N ASP A 229 7.90 -19.06 0.55
CA ASP A 229 8.32 -20.06 -0.44
C ASP A 229 7.22 -20.35 -1.45
N PHE A 230 5.96 -20.14 -1.08
CA PHE A 230 4.79 -20.31 -1.96
C PHE A 230 4.44 -19.05 -2.76
N VAL A 231 4.98 -17.90 -2.38
CA VAL A 231 4.72 -16.60 -3.03
C VAL A 231 5.91 -16.17 -3.89
N ALA A 232 7.12 -16.60 -3.54
CA ALA A 232 8.33 -16.15 -4.19
C ALA A 232 8.39 -16.60 -5.65
N PRO A 233 8.77 -15.71 -6.57
CA PRO A 233 8.93 -16.05 -7.98
C PRO A 233 10.11 -17.00 -8.18
N SER A 234 10.07 -17.80 -9.23
CA SER A 234 11.16 -18.71 -9.63
C SER A 234 12.46 -17.98 -9.90
N SER A 235 12.38 -16.75 -10.41
CA SER A 235 13.54 -15.87 -10.61
C SER A 235 13.17 -14.40 -10.45
N LEU A 236 14.09 -13.63 -9.84
CA LEU A 236 14.01 -12.18 -9.71
C LEU A 236 15.37 -11.60 -10.11
N CYS A 237 15.38 -10.77 -11.14
CA CYS A 237 16.59 -10.25 -11.76
C CYS A 237 16.58 -8.73 -11.83
N PHE A 238 17.62 -8.08 -11.35
CA PHE A 238 17.83 -6.63 -11.40
C PHE A 238 19.00 -6.29 -12.33
N GLY A 239 18.82 -6.53 -13.63
CA GLY A 239 19.87 -6.32 -14.64
C GLY A 239 20.11 -4.87 -15.01
N THR A 240 19.12 -4.00 -14.81
CA THR A 240 19.20 -2.57 -15.11
C THR A 240 18.69 -1.72 -13.93
N ALA A 241 19.01 -0.42 -13.93
CA ALA A 241 18.50 0.50 -12.91
C ALA A 241 17.02 0.87 -13.11
N LYS A 242 16.43 0.59 -14.27
CA LYS A 242 15.08 1.02 -14.65
C LYS A 242 14.07 -0.13 -14.67
N THR A 243 14.53 -1.37 -14.84
CA THR A 243 13.67 -2.55 -15.01
C THR A 243 14.15 -3.71 -14.18
N PHE A 244 13.22 -4.58 -13.80
CA PHE A 244 13.50 -5.86 -13.18
C PHE A 244 12.87 -6.99 -13.99
N GLY A 245 13.45 -8.17 -13.92
CA GLY A 245 12.89 -9.39 -14.47
C GLY A 245 12.18 -10.19 -13.38
N LEU A 246 11.00 -10.71 -13.69
CA LEU A 246 10.16 -11.50 -12.80
C LEU A 246 9.64 -12.70 -13.58
N GLY A 247 10.21 -13.88 -13.32
CA GLY A 247 9.97 -15.05 -14.19
C GLY A 247 10.35 -14.74 -15.64
N GLY A 248 9.42 -14.97 -16.56
CA GLY A 248 9.57 -14.65 -17.99
C GLY A 248 9.17 -13.23 -18.40
N LYS A 249 8.81 -12.37 -17.44
CA LYS A 249 8.30 -11.00 -17.70
C LYS A 249 9.26 -9.92 -17.20
N TYR A 250 9.10 -8.72 -17.75
CA TYR A 250 9.82 -7.53 -17.29
C TYR A 250 8.85 -6.56 -16.64
N GLY A 251 9.30 -5.94 -15.56
CA GLY A 251 8.57 -4.91 -14.84
C GLY A 251 9.41 -3.66 -14.63
N ALA A 252 8.73 -2.55 -14.36
CA ALA A 252 9.33 -1.30 -13.93
C ALA A 252 8.55 -0.71 -12.77
N VAL A 253 9.22 0.04 -11.90
CA VAL A 253 8.59 0.77 -10.81
C VAL A 253 8.78 2.26 -11.07
N SER A 254 7.69 3.01 -11.00
CA SER A 254 7.69 4.46 -11.08
C SER A 254 6.99 5.04 -9.85
N PHE A 255 7.33 6.24 -9.47
CA PHE A 255 6.64 6.96 -8.41
C PHE A 255 6.34 8.39 -8.87
N LEU A 256 5.24 8.92 -8.39
CA LEU A 256 4.84 10.30 -8.65
C LEU A 256 5.68 11.22 -7.77
N GLN A 257 6.56 11.99 -8.38
CA GLN A 257 7.49 12.87 -7.69
C GLN A 257 6.93 14.28 -7.51
N ILE A 258 6.24 14.79 -8.52
CA ILE A 258 5.66 16.14 -8.54
C ILE A 258 4.19 16.00 -8.86
N LEU A 259 3.36 16.53 -7.97
CA LEU A 259 1.92 16.62 -8.18
C LEU A 259 1.60 17.88 -8.99
N ALA A 260 0.54 17.84 -9.78
CA ALA A 260 -0.01 19.03 -10.41
C ALA A 260 -0.48 20.02 -9.33
N PRO A 261 -0.46 21.33 -9.61
CA PRO A 261 -0.96 22.34 -8.67
C PRO A 261 -2.42 22.12 -8.26
N GLU A 262 -3.23 21.60 -9.18
CA GLU A 262 -4.61 21.21 -8.95
C GLU A 262 -4.74 19.69 -9.14
N LEU A 263 -5.34 19.02 -8.17
CA LEU A 263 -5.65 17.60 -8.23
C LEU A 263 -7.14 17.42 -8.56
N SER A 264 -7.42 16.56 -9.52
CA SER A 264 -8.78 16.15 -9.87
C SER A 264 -9.01 14.68 -9.51
N ASP A 265 -10.27 14.30 -9.38
CA ASP A 265 -10.71 12.91 -9.15
C ASP A 265 -10.29 11.98 -10.31
N GLU A 266 -9.96 12.54 -11.47
CA GLU A 266 -9.52 11.77 -12.65
C GLU A 266 -8.02 11.44 -12.66
N MET A 267 -7.24 11.94 -11.70
CA MET A 267 -5.78 11.81 -11.67
C MET A 267 -5.28 10.37 -11.84
N LEU A 268 -5.97 9.40 -11.27
CA LEU A 268 -5.61 7.97 -11.39
C LEU A 268 -6.38 7.24 -12.49
N ALA A 269 -7.39 7.86 -13.10
CA ALA A 269 -8.29 7.20 -14.04
C ALA A 269 -7.55 6.65 -15.26
N ASP A 270 -6.62 7.40 -15.81
CA ASP A 270 -5.86 7.01 -17.01
C ASP A 270 -4.91 5.83 -16.71
N PHE A 271 -4.31 5.78 -15.52
CA PHE A 271 -3.51 4.63 -15.10
C PHE A 271 -4.37 3.38 -14.93
N LEU A 272 -5.56 3.52 -14.35
CA LEU A 272 -6.47 2.41 -14.11
C LEU A 272 -7.18 1.91 -15.38
N LYS A 273 -7.26 2.74 -16.42
CA LYS A 273 -7.78 2.35 -17.74
C LYS A 273 -6.76 1.56 -18.58
N THR A 274 -5.49 1.54 -18.17
CA THR A 274 -4.43 0.86 -18.92
C THR A 274 -4.72 -0.62 -19.12
N GLU A 275 -4.65 -1.11 -20.35
CA GLU A 275 -4.90 -2.51 -20.73
C GLU A 275 -3.67 -3.42 -20.52
N SER A 276 -2.92 -3.19 -19.48
CA SER A 276 -1.74 -3.99 -19.10
C SER A 276 -1.77 -4.33 -17.62
N GLY A 277 -0.96 -5.30 -17.21
CA GLY A 277 -0.74 -5.56 -15.80
C GLY A 277 -0.13 -4.33 -15.13
N ILE A 278 -0.84 -3.72 -14.19
CA ILE A 278 -0.37 -2.58 -13.41
C ILE A 278 -0.81 -2.72 -11.96
N LEU A 279 0.07 -2.34 -11.04
CA LEU A 279 -0.24 -2.21 -9.62
C LEU A 279 0.02 -0.76 -9.21
N VAL A 280 -1.03 -0.04 -8.85
CA VAL A 280 -0.96 1.33 -8.34
C VAL A 280 -1.16 1.30 -6.84
N ASN A 281 -0.21 1.85 -6.08
CA ASN A 281 -0.29 1.96 -4.63
C ASN A 281 -0.35 3.43 -4.21
N LEU A 282 -1.34 3.76 -3.40
CA LEU A 282 -1.46 5.05 -2.74
C LEU A 282 -1.24 4.84 -1.23
N HIS A 283 -0.15 5.39 -0.71
CA HIS A 283 0.16 5.36 0.71
C HIS A 283 -0.39 6.60 1.38
N VAL A 284 -1.20 6.40 2.43
CA VAL A 284 -1.81 7.47 3.21
C VAL A 284 -1.35 7.33 4.66
N GLN A 285 -0.79 8.39 5.19
CA GLN A 285 -0.37 8.48 6.58
C GLN A 285 -0.92 9.76 7.19
N ALA A 286 -1.69 9.62 8.25
CA ALA A 286 -2.11 10.75 9.04
C ALA A 286 -0.94 11.32 9.85
N ILE A 287 -0.88 12.63 9.97
CA ILE A 287 0.11 13.34 10.79
C ILE A 287 -0.62 13.86 12.02
N ASP A 288 0.04 13.80 13.18
CA ASP A 288 -0.50 14.42 14.40
C ASP A 288 -0.85 15.89 14.14
N GLN A 289 -2.05 16.30 14.57
CA GLN A 289 -2.58 17.63 14.29
C GLN A 289 -1.64 18.74 14.80
N THR A 290 -1.03 18.55 15.96
CA THR A 290 -0.10 19.52 16.55
C THR A 290 1.17 19.66 15.70
N GLU A 291 1.69 18.52 15.21
CA GLU A 291 2.86 18.50 14.30
C GLU A 291 2.51 19.08 12.92
N ALA A 292 1.33 18.78 12.41
CA ALA A 292 0.84 19.33 11.15
C ALA A 292 0.74 20.86 11.21
N ILE A 293 0.07 21.42 12.23
CA ILE A 293 -0.04 22.86 12.46
C ILE A 293 1.36 23.50 12.58
N LYS A 294 2.26 22.90 13.33
CA LYS A 294 3.63 23.40 13.51
C LYS A 294 4.40 23.40 12.18
N THR A 295 4.24 22.37 11.39
CA THR A 295 4.88 22.23 10.08
C THR A 295 4.34 23.25 9.08
N ILE A 296 3.01 23.44 9.03
CA ILE A 296 2.36 24.47 8.18
C ILE A 296 2.81 25.87 8.58
N LYS A 297 2.79 26.21 9.87
CA LYS A 297 3.27 27.51 10.36
C LYS A 297 4.73 27.78 9.98
N ARG A 298 5.59 26.77 10.09
CA ARG A 298 7.01 26.89 9.67
C ARG A 298 7.11 27.14 8.16
N LYS A 299 6.34 26.39 7.35
CA LYS A 299 6.28 26.56 5.89
C LYS A 299 5.83 27.96 5.49
N ILE A 300 4.79 28.51 6.14
CA ILE A 300 4.34 29.88 5.93
C ILE A 300 5.44 30.89 6.23
N THR A 301 6.14 30.73 7.36
CA THR A 301 7.27 31.60 7.73
C THR A 301 8.40 31.54 6.71
N ASP A 302 8.72 30.35 6.22
CA ASP A 302 9.75 30.14 5.19
C ASP A 302 9.35 30.82 3.87
N LEU A 303 8.08 30.68 3.45
CA LEU A 303 7.54 31.34 2.25
C LEU A 303 7.54 32.87 2.39
N ASP A 304 7.16 33.41 3.53
CA ASP A 304 7.20 34.86 3.81
C ASP A 304 8.65 35.37 3.77
N ALA A 305 9.62 34.61 4.32
CA ALA A 305 11.02 34.93 4.25
C ALA A 305 11.56 34.92 2.81
N MET A 306 11.18 33.92 2.01
CA MET A 306 11.52 33.85 0.58
C MET A 306 10.93 35.04 -0.20
N LYS A 307 9.68 35.40 0.06
CA LYS A 307 9.03 36.57 -0.54
C LYS A 307 9.79 37.86 -0.25
N ILE A 308 10.22 38.07 1.00
CA ILE A 308 11.03 39.22 1.39
C ILE A 308 12.41 39.22 0.69
N GLN A 309 13.03 38.05 0.54
CA GLN A 309 14.31 37.94 -0.17
C GLN A 309 14.16 38.27 -1.66
N GLU A 310 13.13 37.77 -2.32
CA GLU A 310 12.88 38.07 -3.74
C GLU A 310 12.52 39.55 -3.94
N GLN A 311 11.74 40.14 -3.06
CA GLN A 311 11.48 41.60 -3.06
C GLN A 311 12.79 42.42 -2.92
N LYS A 312 13.69 42.02 -2.01
CA LYS A 312 14.98 42.70 -1.84
C LYS A 312 15.88 42.55 -3.08
N LYS A 313 15.83 41.40 -3.76
CA LYS A 313 16.58 41.19 -5.02
C LYS A 313 16.00 42.04 -6.15
N ALA A 314 14.66 42.08 -6.31
CA ALA A 314 14.00 42.89 -7.31
C ALA A 314 14.34 44.38 -7.17
N VAL A 315 14.26 44.91 -5.94
CA VAL A 315 14.65 46.31 -5.64
C VAL A 315 16.12 46.58 -5.94
N ARG A 316 17.04 45.63 -5.70
CA ARG A 316 18.47 45.79 -6.02
C ARG A 316 18.77 45.71 -7.51
N SER A 317 17.99 44.94 -8.27
CA SER A 317 18.20 44.77 -9.71
C SER A 317 17.42 45.77 -10.58
N GLY A 318 16.64 46.70 -9.97
CA GLY A 318 15.89 47.73 -10.71
C GLY A 318 14.72 47.19 -11.56
N TYR A 319 14.28 45.96 -11.28
CA TYR A 319 13.10 45.38 -11.91
C TYR A 319 11.81 45.78 -11.17
N ASP A 320 10.75 46.04 -11.94
CA ASP A 320 9.45 46.43 -11.41
C ASP A 320 8.86 45.30 -10.51
N MET A 321 8.20 45.67 -9.43
CA MET A 321 7.71 44.78 -8.36
C MET A 321 6.54 43.87 -8.78
N ASP A 322 6.03 44.00 -10.01
CA ASP A 322 4.84 43.27 -10.48
C ASP A 322 5.14 41.82 -10.98
N ILE A 323 6.40 41.39 -10.92
CA ILE A 323 6.79 40.04 -11.33
C ILE A 323 7.27 39.23 -10.10
N LEU A 324 6.47 39.20 -9.06
CA LEU A 324 6.57 38.09 -8.10
C LEU A 324 5.98 36.84 -8.78
N PRO A 325 6.66 35.68 -8.70
CA PRO A 325 6.04 34.44 -9.18
C PRO A 325 4.68 34.31 -8.49
N SER A 326 3.60 34.36 -9.28
CA SER A 326 2.20 34.20 -8.82
C SER A 326 2.06 32.97 -7.92
N ASP A 327 2.86 31.96 -8.21
CA ASP A 327 2.93 30.69 -7.50
C ASP A 327 3.31 30.83 -6.01
N LEU A 328 4.28 31.69 -5.65
CA LEU A 328 4.68 31.90 -4.25
C LEU A 328 3.61 32.60 -3.41
N ALA A 329 2.84 33.49 -4.01
CA ALA A 329 1.72 34.16 -3.35
C ALA A 329 0.58 33.18 -3.12
N THR A 330 0.22 32.41 -4.16
CA THR A 330 -0.82 31.37 -4.11
C THR A 330 -0.51 30.28 -3.08
N TYR A 331 0.71 29.75 -3.07
CA TYR A 331 1.14 28.76 -2.05
C TYR A 331 1.06 29.30 -0.61
N GLY A 332 1.37 30.60 -0.40
CA GLY A 332 1.26 31.23 0.91
C GLY A 332 -0.19 31.39 1.37
N GLU A 333 -1.11 31.70 0.46
CA GLU A 333 -2.54 31.80 0.76
C GLU A 333 -3.18 30.43 1.00
N ASP A 334 -2.84 29.44 0.20
CA ASP A 334 -3.35 28.07 0.38
C ASP A 334 -2.85 27.44 1.67
N ALA A 335 -1.59 27.67 2.03
CA ALA A 335 -1.05 27.23 3.32
C ALA A 335 -1.77 27.91 4.51
N LYS A 336 -2.21 29.17 4.36
CA LYS A 336 -3.01 29.87 5.38
C LYS A 336 -4.44 29.34 5.49
N LYS A 337 -5.06 28.96 4.36
CA LYS A 337 -6.40 28.32 4.35
C LYS A 337 -6.41 26.99 5.08
N LEU A 338 -5.31 26.23 5.05
CA LEU A 338 -5.19 24.95 5.78
C LEU A 338 -5.10 25.12 7.31
N LEU A 339 -4.91 26.33 7.82
CA LEU A 339 -4.86 26.61 9.27
C LEU A 339 -6.20 27.07 9.83
N ASN A 340 -7.15 27.47 8.99
CA ASN A 340 -8.50 27.89 9.36
C ASN A 340 -9.49 26.73 9.19
#